data_97049c11abb823e2af7444e44dd3cf1c
#
_entry.id   97049c11abb823e2af7444e44dd3cf1c
#
_cell.length_a   1.000
_cell.length_b   1.000
_cell.length_c   1.000
_cell.angle_alpha   90.00
_cell.angle_beta   90.00
_cell.angle_gamma   90.00
#
_symmetry.space_group_name_H-M   'P 1'
#
loop_
_entity.id
_entity.type
_entity.pdbx_description
1 polymer ?
#
loop_
_entity_poly.entity_id
_entity_poly.type
_entity_poly.pdbx_seq_one_letter_code
_entity_poly.pdbx_strand_id
1 'polypeptide(L)'
;MNNEQFMTLALKEASTSQNDLPIGAVLVCDNRVIAAASNQKERTSNPLNHAEKIVIEEGLKKIGDFRGKNIKLYVTLEPCPMCAAAIILSRINEVYFGAYDLLYGAFGSKINMSRIMNSKIKIQGGILENECSKILTNYFKQLREEEYGKPERTS
;
A
#
# COMPACT_ATOMS: atom_id res chain seq x y z
N MET A 1 9.95 14.46 9.51
CA MET A 1 10.22 13.00 9.49
C MET A 1 10.83 12.61 8.14
N ASN A 2 11.66 11.60 8.12
CA ASN A 2 12.27 11.07 6.89
C ASN A 2 11.43 9.92 6.31
N ASN A 3 11.86 9.40 5.15
CA ASN A 3 11.12 8.32 4.45
C ASN A 3 10.98 7.05 5.29
N GLU A 4 12.01 6.66 6.03
CA GLU A 4 11.96 5.47 6.88
C GLU A 4 10.98 5.63 8.04
N GLN A 5 10.91 6.81 8.62
CA GLN A 5 9.96 7.10 9.70
C GLN A 5 8.52 7.04 9.21
N PHE A 6 8.23 7.59 8.02
CA PHE A 6 6.90 7.46 7.42
C PHE A 6 6.57 6.02 7.05
N MET A 7 7.55 5.26 6.53
CA MET A 7 7.34 3.85 6.24
C MET A 7 7.09 3.03 7.52
N THR A 8 7.71 3.40 8.63
CA THR A 8 7.45 2.78 9.94
C THR A 8 6.00 2.97 10.36
N LEU A 9 5.44 4.15 10.10
CA LEU A 9 4.00 4.39 10.35
C LEU A 9 3.12 3.53 9.45
N ALA A 10 3.50 3.35 8.19
CA ALA A 10 2.78 2.45 7.26
C ALA A 10 2.84 0.99 7.75
N LEU A 11 3.97 0.53 8.26
CA LEU A 11 4.11 -0.80 8.86
C LEU A 11 3.22 -0.96 10.10
N LYS A 12 3.11 0.07 10.90
CA LYS A 12 2.21 0.07 12.06
C LYS A 12 0.75 -0.09 11.62
N GLU A 13 0.34 0.59 10.57
CA GLU A 13 -0.98 0.42 9.98
C GLU A 13 -1.18 -1.00 9.46
N ALA A 14 -0.18 -1.57 8.78
CA ALA A 14 -0.23 -2.94 8.29
C ALA A 14 -0.52 -3.95 9.41
N SER A 15 0.01 -3.70 10.61
CA SER A 15 -0.20 -4.58 11.77
C SER A 15 -1.66 -4.57 12.28
N THR A 16 -2.48 -3.62 11.87
CA THR A 16 -3.89 -3.52 12.25
C THR A 16 -4.83 -4.19 11.27
N SER A 17 -4.32 -4.89 10.26
CA SER A 17 -5.11 -5.44 9.15
C SER A 17 -6.03 -6.61 9.54
N GLN A 18 -5.85 -7.18 10.73
CA GLN A 18 -6.63 -8.32 11.20
C GLN A 18 -6.54 -9.51 10.23
N ASN A 19 -7.66 -9.93 9.64
CA ASN A 19 -7.72 -11.03 8.67
C ASN A 19 -7.39 -10.64 7.23
N ASP A 20 -7.17 -9.35 6.99
CA ASP A 20 -6.75 -8.85 5.69
C ASP A 20 -5.25 -9.01 5.47
N LEU A 21 -4.83 -9.01 4.21
CA LEU A 21 -3.41 -8.98 3.86
C LEU A 21 -2.75 -7.76 4.55
N PRO A 22 -1.64 -7.94 5.28
CA PRO A 22 -1.06 -6.88 6.10
C PRO A 22 -0.27 -5.87 5.25
N ILE A 23 -1.01 -4.98 4.61
CA ILE A 23 -0.49 -3.85 3.85
C ILE A 23 -0.97 -2.57 4.53
N GLY A 24 -0.08 -1.65 4.75
CA GLY A 24 -0.38 -0.34 5.32
C GLY A 24 0.07 0.78 4.41
N ALA A 25 -0.66 1.89 4.44
CA ALA A 25 -0.33 3.09 3.68
C ALA A 25 -0.51 4.35 4.54
N VAL A 26 0.32 5.35 4.23
CA VAL A 26 0.28 6.66 4.88
C VAL A 26 0.36 7.72 3.80
N LEU A 27 -0.57 8.67 3.83
CA LEU A 27 -0.59 9.81 2.92
C LEU A 27 -0.08 11.04 3.65
N VAL A 28 0.85 11.76 3.04
CA VAL A 28 1.56 12.87 3.66
C VAL A 28 1.41 14.13 2.80
N CYS A 29 1.04 15.24 3.42
CA CYS A 29 0.99 16.55 2.79
C CYS A 29 1.86 17.52 3.58
N ASP A 30 2.84 18.14 2.92
CA ASP A 30 3.78 19.08 3.54
C ASP A 30 4.39 18.52 4.83
N ASN A 31 4.89 17.30 4.75
CA ASN A 31 5.55 16.58 5.84
C ASN A 31 4.62 16.23 7.02
N ARG A 32 3.29 16.27 6.83
CA ARG A 32 2.30 15.89 7.83
C ARG A 32 1.47 14.71 7.34
N VAL A 33 1.24 13.73 8.20
CA VAL A 33 0.34 12.62 7.91
C VAL A 33 -1.10 13.13 7.89
N ILE A 34 -1.78 12.95 6.76
CA ILE A 34 -3.19 13.37 6.61
C ILE A 34 -4.15 12.18 6.56
N ALA A 35 -3.65 10.99 6.25
CA ALA A 35 -4.45 9.76 6.27
C ALA A 35 -3.54 8.56 6.46
N ALA A 36 -4.06 7.52 7.11
CA ALA A 36 -3.36 6.27 7.32
C ALA A 36 -4.39 5.13 7.34
N ALA A 37 -4.08 4.02 6.70
CA ALA A 37 -4.98 2.87 6.64
C ALA A 37 -4.24 1.58 6.32
N SER A 38 -4.89 0.46 6.63
CA SER A 38 -4.50 -0.87 6.18
C SER A 38 -5.52 -1.39 5.16
N ASN A 39 -5.18 -2.48 4.48
CA ASN A 39 -6.13 -3.18 3.62
C ASN A 39 -7.39 -3.56 4.41
N GLN A 40 -8.56 -3.35 3.79
CA GLN A 40 -9.86 -3.61 4.42
C GLN A 40 -10.80 -4.37 3.47
N LYS A 41 -10.27 -5.26 2.63
CA LYS A 41 -11.06 -6.02 1.66
C LYS A 41 -12.05 -6.95 2.35
N GLU A 42 -11.59 -7.74 3.28
CA GLU A 42 -12.43 -8.72 3.99
C GLU A 42 -13.38 -8.05 4.98
N ARG A 43 -12.87 -7.09 5.77
CA ARG A 43 -13.68 -6.37 6.77
C ARG A 43 -14.84 -5.60 6.17
N THR A 44 -14.73 -5.14 4.94
CA THR A 44 -15.75 -4.33 4.27
C THR A 44 -16.47 -5.09 3.15
N SER A 45 -16.09 -6.35 2.91
CA SER A 45 -16.58 -7.16 1.78
C SER A 45 -16.42 -6.42 0.45
N ASN A 46 -15.32 -5.67 0.31
CA ASN A 46 -15.02 -4.88 -0.88
C ASN A 46 -13.60 -5.18 -1.36
N PRO A 47 -13.43 -5.94 -2.46
CA PRO A 47 -12.11 -6.31 -2.95
C PRO A 47 -11.27 -5.14 -3.44
N LEU A 48 -11.86 -3.96 -3.61
CA LEU A 48 -11.16 -2.76 -4.04
C LEU A 48 -10.58 -1.95 -2.86
N ASN A 49 -10.89 -2.30 -1.62
CA ASN A 49 -10.45 -1.55 -0.44
C ASN A 49 -9.00 -1.86 -0.06
N HIS A 50 -8.10 -1.53 -0.97
CA HIS A 50 -6.66 -1.51 -0.73
C HIS A 50 -6.29 -0.29 0.11
N ALA A 51 -5.24 -0.43 0.92
CA ALA A 51 -4.77 0.65 1.80
C ALA A 51 -4.54 1.97 1.04
N GLU A 52 -3.93 1.90 -0.15
CA GLU A 52 -3.63 3.08 -0.98
C GLU A 52 -4.90 3.81 -1.39
N LYS A 53 -5.90 3.07 -1.87
CA LYS A 53 -7.18 3.65 -2.28
C LYS A 53 -7.88 4.33 -1.12
N ILE A 54 -7.86 3.71 0.05
CA ILE A 54 -8.50 4.26 1.25
C ILE A 54 -7.86 5.59 1.64
N VAL A 55 -6.52 5.66 1.73
CA VAL A 55 -5.85 6.91 2.14
C VAL A 55 -6.00 8.02 1.10
N ILE A 56 -6.06 7.69 -0.18
CA ILE A 56 -6.32 8.67 -1.24
C ILE A 56 -7.70 9.28 -1.06
N GLU A 57 -8.74 8.46 -0.91
CA GLU A 57 -10.11 8.94 -0.73
C GLU A 57 -10.27 9.75 0.56
N GLU A 58 -9.67 9.30 1.65
CA GLU A 58 -9.68 10.05 2.91
C GLU A 58 -8.96 11.39 2.78
N GLY A 59 -7.80 11.40 2.12
CA GLY A 59 -7.06 12.64 1.87
C GLY A 59 -7.84 13.64 1.04
N LEU A 60 -8.50 13.18 -0.03
CA LEU A 60 -9.33 14.04 -0.88
C LEU A 60 -10.50 14.65 -0.10
N LYS A 61 -11.11 13.89 0.79
CA LYS A 61 -12.17 14.41 1.67
C LYS A 61 -11.66 15.46 2.65
N LYS A 62 -10.44 15.25 3.16
CA LYS A 62 -9.87 16.07 4.23
C LYS A 62 -9.31 17.41 3.73
N ILE A 63 -8.60 17.39 2.59
CA ILE A 63 -7.89 18.57 2.08
C ILE A 63 -8.30 18.99 0.67
N GLY A 64 -9.24 18.27 0.03
CA GLY A 64 -9.67 18.54 -1.34
C GLY A 64 -8.66 18.08 -2.39
N ASP A 65 -8.79 18.63 -3.60
CA ASP A 65 -7.92 18.32 -4.74
C ASP A 65 -6.44 18.47 -4.39
N PHE A 66 -5.61 17.56 -4.86
CA PHE A 66 -4.16 17.54 -4.57
C PHE A 66 -3.34 18.45 -5.48
N ARG A 67 -3.95 19.10 -6.49
CA ARG A 67 -3.23 20.01 -7.40
C ARG A 67 -2.50 21.11 -6.63
N GLY A 68 -1.24 21.33 -7.00
CA GLY A 68 -0.42 22.36 -6.38
C GLY A 68 0.01 22.07 -4.95
N LYS A 69 -0.30 20.88 -4.43
CA LYS A 69 0.09 20.45 -3.10
C LYS A 69 1.26 19.48 -3.18
N ASN A 70 2.03 19.39 -2.12
CA ASN A 70 3.16 18.45 -2.01
C ASN A 70 2.67 17.17 -1.32
N ILE A 71 2.24 16.20 -2.12
CA ILE A 71 1.66 14.95 -1.63
C ILE A 71 2.62 13.79 -1.86
N LYS A 72 2.85 13.02 -0.79
CA LYS A 72 3.65 11.80 -0.83
C LYS A 72 2.84 10.64 -0.28
N LEU A 73 2.99 9.47 -0.89
CA LEU A 73 2.35 8.25 -0.40
C LEU A 73 3.43 7.23 -0.03
N TYR A 74 3.26 6.65 1.14
CA TYR A 74 4.10 5.55 1.64
C TYR A 74 3.24 4.31 1.78
N VAL A 75 3.67 3.19 1.21
CA VAL A 75 2.95 1.92 1.26
C VAL A 75 3.93 0.77 1.44
N THR A 76 3.57 -0.21 2.24
CA THR A 76 4.48 -1.30 2.61
C THR A 76 4.75 -2.29 1.47
N LEU A 77 3.86 -2.38 0.50
CA LEU A 77 4.02 -3.24 -0.69
C LEU A 77 3.85 -2.42 -1.95
N GLU A 78 4.63 -2.73 -2.99
CA GLU A 78 4.50 -2.08 -4.30
C GLU A 78 3.06 -2.10 -4.78
N PRO A 79 2.49 -0.95 -5.19
CA PRO A 79 1.10 -0.87 -5.63
C PRO A 79 0.78 -1.74 -6.85
N CYS A 80 -0.43 -2.32 -6.85
CA CYS A 80 -0.98 -3.03 -8.00
C CYS A 80 -1.38 -2.05 -9.11
N PRO A 81 -1.77 -2.53 -10.31
CA PRO A 81 -2.15 -1.63 -11.41
C PRO A 81 -3.27 -0.66 -11.07
N MET A 82 -4.30 -1.11 -10.36
CA MET A 82 -5.42 -0.26 -9.94
C MET A 82 -4.93 0.89 -9.05
N CYS A 83 -4.17 0.58 -8.02
CA CYS A 83 -3.66 1.58 -7.08
C CYS A 83 -2.60 2.49 -7.71
N ALA A 84 -1.74 1.95 -8.57
CA ALA A 84 -0.76 2.77 -9.29
C ALA A 84 -1.45 3.80 -10.17
N ALA A 85 -2.49 3.41 -10.91
CA ALA A 85 -3.27 4.34 -11.71
C ALA A 85 -3.99 5.37 -10.84
N ALA A 86 -4.57 4.95 -9.71
CA ALA A 86 -5.23 5.86 -8.77
C ALA A 86 -4.25 6.90 -8.20
N ILE A 87 -3.04 6.48 -7.84
CA ILE A 87 -1.97 7.35 -7.34
C ILE A 87 -1.63 8.42 -8.37
N ILE A 88 -1.44 8.02 -9.62
CA ILE A 88 -1.09 8.94 -10.73
C ILE A 88 -2.25 9.90 -11.01
N LEU A 89 -3.46 9.38 -11.14
CA LEU A 89 -4.65 10.18 -11.45
C LEU A 89 -4.97 11.18 -10.35
N SER A 90 -4.66 10.85 -9.10
CA SER A 90 -4.89 11.72 -7.95
C SER A 90 -3.88 12.86 -7.80
N ARG A 91 -2.84 12.88 -8.65
CA ARG A 91 -1.79 13.91 -8.65
C ARG A 91 -0.88 13.88 -7.43
N ILE A 92 -0.60 12.68 -6.95
CA ILE A 92 0.42 12.47 -5.92
C ILE A 92 1.80 12.70 -6.55
N ASN A 93 2.66 13.43 -5.88
CA ASN A 93 3.97 13.83 -6.41
C ASN A 93 5.01 12.74 -6.31
N GLU A 94 5.00 11.99 -5.21
CA GLU A 94 6.00 10.98 -4.92
C GLU A 94 5.35 9.77 -4.25
N VAL A 95 5.78 8.59 -4.66
CA VAL A 95 5.37 7.32 -4.02
C VAL A 95 6.60 6.55 -3.58
N TYR A 96 6.54 6.07 -2.35
CA TYR A 96 7.58 5.25 -1.72
C TYR A 96 6.95 3.93 -1.29
N PHE A 97 7.57 2.81 -1.67
CA PHE A 97 7.08 1.52 -1.22
C PHE A 97 8.20 0.69 -0.58
N GLY A 98 7.81 -0.26 0.26
CA GLY A 98 8.76 -1.12 0.96
C GLY A 98 9.14 -2.34 0.14
N ALA A 99 8.31 -3.37 0.17
CA ALA A 99 8.56 -4.61 -0.56
C ALA A 99 8.16 -4.51 -2.03
N TYR A 100 8.90 -5.20 -2.88
CA TYR A 100 8.56 -5.35 -4.30
C TYR A 100 7.56 -6.49 -4.48
N ASP A 101 6.62 -6.32 -5.41
CA ASP A 101 5.63 -7.35 -5.74
C ASP A 101 5.87 -7.84 -7.18
N LEU A 102 6.47 -9.01 -7.30
CA LEU A 102 6.85 -9.57 -8.60
C LEU A 102 5.63 -10.05 -9.41
N LEU A 103 4.50 -10.31 -8.74
CA LEU A 103 3.29 -10.82 -9.39
C LEU A 103 2.36 -9.70 -9.88
N TYR A 104 2.21 -8.64 -9.09
CA TYR A 104 1.23 -7.57 -9.36
C TYR A 104 1.81 -6.17 -9.30
N GLY A 105 3.08 -6.00 -9.00
CA GLY A 105 3.70 -4.70 -8.84
C GLY A 105 3.67 -3.87 -10.12
N ALA A 106 3.14 -2.67 -10.03
CA ALA A 106 2.87 -1.83 -11.18
C ALA A 106 3.73 -0.56 -11.25
N PHE A 107 4.75 -0.46 -10.41
CA PHE A 107 5.76 0.60 -10.48
C PHE A 107 7.16 0.04 -10.79
N GLY A 108 7.21 -0.97 -11.64
CA GLY A 108 8.44 -1.47 -12.21
C GLY A 108 8.64 -2.98 -12.14
N SER A 109 8.02 -3.70 -11.20
CA SER A 109 8.27 -5.14 -11.04
C SER A 109 7.59 -5.98 -12.12
N LYS A 110 6.27 -5.89 -12.26
CA LYS A 110 5.52 -6.61 -13.30
C LYS A 110 5.27 -5.72 -14.52
N ILE A 111 4.78 -4.53 -14.28
CA ILE A 111 4.57 -3.49 -15.31
C ILE A 111 5.00 -2.15 -14.72
N ASN A 112 5.06 -1.12 -15.55
CA ASN A 112 5.36 0.23 -15.10
C ASN A 112 4.25 1.20 -15.54
N MET A 113 3.31 1.46 -14.65
CA MET A 113 2.17 2.36 -14.91
C MET A 113 2.62 3.80 -15.14
N SER A 114 3.71 4.23 -14.54
CA SER A 114 4.27 5.56 -14.78
C SER A 114 4.63 5.75 -16.25
N ARG A 115 5.24 4.74 -16.86
CA ARG A 115 5.56 4.75 -18.29
C ARG A 115 4.30 4.66 -19.15
N ILE A 116 3.40 3.73 -18.82
CA ILE A 116 2.14 3.50 -19.55
C ILE A 116 1.30 4.79 -19.61
N MET A 117 1.21 5.51 -18.48
CA MET A 117 0.42 6.73 -18.35
C MET A 117 1.21 8.01 -18.64
N ASN A 118 2.47 7.87 -19.05
CA ASN A 118 3.36 9.00 -19.31
C ASN A 118 3.41 10.00 -18.14
N SER A 119 3.59 9.46 -16.93
CA SER A 119 3.63 10.23 -15.69
C SER A 119 5.06 10.60 -15.31
N LYS A 120 5.23 11.74 -14.66
CA LYS A 120 6.51 12.19 -14.08
C LYS A 120 6.59 11.99 -12.59
N ILE A 121 5.71 11.16 -12.04
CA ILE A 121 5.72 10.86 -10.60
C ILE A 121 7.08 10.28 -10.19
N LYS A 122 7.58 10.73 -9.03
CA LYS A 122 8.79 10.16 -8.45
C LYS A 122 8.44 8.85 -7.73
N ILE A 123 9.19 7.79 -8.04
CA ILE A 123 8.96 6.46 -7.49
C ILE A 123 10.25 5.96 -6.84
N GLN A 124 10.16 5.46 -5.61
CA GLN A 124 11.30 4.83 -4.94
C GLN A 124 10.80 3.63 -4.14
N GLY A 125 11.31 2.45 -4.48
CA GLY A 125 11.06 1.21 -3.74
C GLY A 125 12.19 0.87 -2.78
N GLY A 126 11.96 -0.16 -1.96
CA GLY A 126 12.98 -0.68 -1.05
C GLY A 126 13.11 0.06 0.28
N ILE A 127 12.18 0.92 0.63
CA ILE A 127 12.20 1.61 1.93
C ILE A 127 11.78 0.63 3.02
N LEU A 128 12.71 0.27 3.91
CA LEU A 128 12.51 -0.77 4.93
C LEU A 128 12.03 -2.09 4.29
N GLU A 129 12.65 -2.45 3.18
CA GLU A 129 12.24 -3.61 2.37
C GLU A 129 12.15 -4.90 3.17
N ASN A 130 13.14 -5.18 4.01
CA ASN A 130 13.20 -6.42 4.78
C ASN A 130 12.04 -6.50 5.77
N GLU A 131 11.76 -5.43 6.49
CA GLU A 131 10.66 -5.36 7.47
C GLU A 131 9.31 -5.50 6.77
N CYS A 132 9.13 -4.84 5.63
CA CYS A 132 7.90 -4.91 4.84
C CYS A 132 7.69 -6.32 4.25
N SER A 133 8.75 -6.95 3.74
CA SER A 133 8.69 -8.31 3.22
C SER A 133 8.39 -9.34 4.32
N LYS A 134 8.98 -9.14 5.48
CA LYS A 134 8.84 -10.08 6.60
C LYS A 134 7.40 -10.18 7.12
N ILE A 135 6.70 -9.05 7.23
CA ILE A 135 5.30 -9.07 7.69
C ILE A 135 4.41 -9.87 6.73
N LEU A 136 4.66 -9.77 5.42
CA LEU A 136 3.94 -10.53 4.40
C LEU A 136 4.31 -12.02 4.45
N THR A 137 5.58 -12.33 4.55
CA THR A 137 6.07 -13.70 4.65
C THR A 137 5.47 -14.41 5.87
N ASN A 138 5.44 -13.74 7.01
CA ASN A 138 4.86 -14.28 8.24
C ASN A 138 3.35 -14.52 8.09
N TYR A 139 2.64 -13.62 7.45
CA TYR A 139 1.21 -13.76 7.19
C TYR A 139 0.91 -15.00 6.34
N PHE A 140 1.62 -15.18 5.22
CA PHE A 140 1.41 -16.33 4.34
C PHE A 140 1.82 -17.64 5.02
N LYS A 141 2.85 -17.62 5.85
CA LYS A 141 3.26 -18.78 6.64
C LYS A 141 2.15 -19.19 7.62
N GLN A 142 1.55 -18.24 8.32
CA GLN A 142 0.44 -18.51 9.23
C GLN A 142 -0.79 -19.06 8.50
N LEU A 143 -1.12 -18.52 7.33
CA LEU A 143 -2.21 -19.05 6.50
C LEU A 143 -1.98 -20.51 6.12
N ARG A 144 -0.77 -20.89 5.72
CA ARG A 144 -0.44 -22.28 5.40
C ARG A 144 -0.56 -23.19 6.60
N GLU A 145 -0.09 -22.76 7.77
CA GLU A 145 -0.19 -23.53 9.01
C GLU A 145 -1.66 -23.74 9.43
N GLU A 146 -2.49 -22.72 9.30
CA GLU A 146 -3.92 -22.82 9.56
C GLU A 146 -4.62 -23.78 8.60
N GLU A 147 -4.27 -23.75 7.31
CA GLU A 147 -4.80 -24.66 6.29
C GLU A 147 -4.42 -26.12 6.60
N TYR A 148 -3.15 -26.39 6.93
CA TYR A 148 -2.67 -27.73 7.27
C TYR A 148 -3.22 -28.24 8.60
N GLY A 149 -3.60 -27.34 9.52
CA GLY A 149 -4.19 -27.68 10.80
C GLY A 149 -5.70 -27.91 10.78
N LYS A 150 -6.37 -27.66 9.66
CA LYS A 150 -7.81 -27.91 9.53
C LYS A 150 -8.06 -29.39 9.23
N PRO A 151 -9.05 -30.02 9.91
CA PRO A 151 -9.45 -31.38 9.56
C PRO A 151 -9.93 -31.40 8.10
N GLU A 152 -9.57 -32.50 7.37
CA GLU A 152 -10.04 -32.69 5.99
C GLU A 152 -11.56 -32.55 5.95
N ARG A 153 -12.04 -31.69 5.05
CA ARG A 153 -13.48 -31.61 4.77
C ARG A 153 -13.86 -32.91 4.05
N THR A 154 -14.46 -33.82 4.80
CA THR A 154 -15.17 -34.94 4.18
C THR A 154 -16.36 -34.34 3.44
N SER A 155 -16.25 -34.34 2.14
CA SER A 155 -17.37 -33.98 1.26
C SER A 155 -18.49 -35.01 1.41
#